data_0910b4732df6b2167d1250c92dc06ab0
#
_entry.id   0910b4732df6b2167d1250c92dc06ab0
#
_cell.length_a   1.000
_cell.length_b   1.000
_cell.length_c   1.000
_cell.angle_alpha   90.00
_cell.angle_beta   90.00
_cell.angle_gamma   90.00
#
_symmetry.space_group_name_H-M   'P 1'
#
loop_
_entity.id
_entity.type
_entity.pdbx_description
1 polymer ?
#
loop_
_entity_poly.entity_id
_entity_poly.type
_entity_poly.pdbx_seq_one_letter_code
_entity_poly.pdbx_strand_id
1 'polypeptide(L)'
;MKTIKRATLLLLFAIIYDACPTIACTGISLHAADGSYIQARTIEWAASPLPSEYVIIPRGKKLRSYTPTGRNGITFTSRYGVVGLSVVESDFIAEGINEVGLSAGLFFFPRYGSYEPYDEAHNAITLADLQVVEWLLTQFATIEELKAAVESLRIVGLDSSAVVHWRIGEPSGHEVVMEIVGGDIHFYDNHIGVLTNAPGFEWQMANLENYVNLRAGSAQPLQLGEVTLQPLGGSSAMLGLPGDFTPPSRFVRAAFFRNTAPKRATGEATIEQAFHLLNNFDVPIAVENP
;
A
#
# COMPACT_ATOMS: atom_id res chain seq x y z
N MET A 1 -61.47 -36.00 -14.65
CA MET A 1 -61.07 -34.59 -14.40
C MET A 1 -59.87 -34.63 -13.50
N LYS A 2 -58.68 -34.46 -14.07
CA LYS A 2 -57.38 -34.41 -13.31
C LYS A 2 -56.92 -32.97 -13.22
N THR A 3 -56.91 -32.43 -12.02
CA THR A 3 -56.47 -31.07 -11.72
C THR A 3 -54.93 -31.04 -11.67
N ILE A 4 -54.32 -30.33 -12.61
CA ILE A 4 -52.88 -30.09 -12.63
C ILE A 4 -52.60 -28.91 -11.68
N LYS A 5 -51.90 -29.20 -10.58
CA LYS A 5 -51.35 -28.16 -9.71
C LYS A 5 -50.06 -27.63 -10.37
N ARG A 6 -50.06 -26.36 -10.79
CA ARG A 6 -48.86 -25.63 -11.22
C ARG A 6 -48.07 -25.27 -9.98
N ALA A 7 -46.94 -25.91 -9.80
CA ALA A 7 -45.91 -25.48 -8.84
C ALA A 7 -45.11 -24.34 -9.48
N THR A 8 -45.27 -23.15 -8.99
CA THR A 8 -44.46 -21.99 -9.35
C THR A 8 -43.15 -22.11 -8.61
N LEU A 9 -42.07 -22.46 -9.34
CA LEU A 9 -40.70 -22.51 -8.83
C LEU A 9 -40.17 -21.07 -8.76
N LEU A 10 -40.22 -20.47 -7.57
CA LEU A 10 -39.51 -19.22 -7.28
C LEU A 10 -38.02 -19.53 -7.20
N LEU A 11 -37.27 -19.25 -8.29
CA LEU A 11 -35.85 -19.14 -8.24
C LEU A 11 -35.46 -17.88 -7.44
N LEU A 12 -35.11 -18.06 -6.18
CA LEU A 12 -34.38 -17.07 -5.44
C LEU A 12 -32.96 -17.01 -6.06
N PHE A 13 -32.67 -16.01 -6.87
CA PHE A 13 -31.32 -15.58 -7.15
C PHE A 13 -30.79 -14.99 -5.86
N ALA A 14 -30.12 -15.79 -5.04
CA ALA A 14 -29.21 -15.30 -4.05
C ALA A 14 -28.07 -14.64 -4.81
N ILE A 15 -28.10 -13.32 -4.94
CA ILE A 15 -26.92 -12.53 -5.30
C ILE A 15 -25.98 -12.70 -4.10
N ILE A 16 -25.07 -13.64 -4.17
CA ILE A 16 -23.92 -13.69 -3.28
C ILE A 16 -23.10 -12.47 -3.67
N TYR A 17 -23.30 -11.38 -2.96
CA TYR A 17 -22.28 -10.34 -2.90
C TYR A 17 -21.07 -11.02 -2.27
N ASP A 18 -20.08 -11.38 -3.09
CA ASP A 18 -18.72 -11.56 -2.61
C ASP A 18 -18.33 -10.21 -1.98
N ALA A 19 -18.55 -10.09 -0.69
CA ALA A 19 -18.00 -9.02 0.10
C ALA A 19 -16.49 -9.25 0.10
N CYS A 20 -15.81 -8.79 -0.94
CA CYS A 20 -14.36 -8.68 -0.94
C CYS A 20 -14.02 -7.85 0.32
N PRO A 21 -13.27 -8.39 1.29
CA PRO A 21 -12.92 -7.63 2.48
C PRO A 21 -12.26 -6.34 2.01
N THR A 22 -12.86 -5.22 2.35
CA THR A 22 -12.31 -3.91 1.99
C THR A 22 -11.09 -3.66 2.87
N ILE A 23 -9.92 -3.83 2.28
CA ILE A 23 -8.65 -3.50 2.91
C ILE A 23 -8.21 -2.17 2.31
N ALA A 24 -8.12 -1.16 3.16
CA ALA A 24 -7.65 0.16 2.79
C ALA A 24 -6.28 0.40 3.41
N CYS A 25 -5.36 0.93 2.64
CA CYS A 25 -4.04 1.33 3.11
C CYS A 25 -3.67 2.64 2.42
N THR A 26 -3.09 3.57 3.16
CA THR A 26 -2.56 4.82 2.60
C THR A 26 -1.17 5.05 3.15
N GLY A 27 -0.16 5.01 2.29
CA GLY A 27 1.23 5.28 2.63
C GLY A 27 1.69 6.62 2.09
N ILE A 28 2.46 7.35 2.88
CA ILE A 28 3.13 8.60 2.51
C ILE A 28 4.59 8.56 2.93
N SER A 29 5.43 9.30 2.22
CA SER A 29 6.81 9.57 2.62
C SER A 29 7.06 11.07 2.69
N LEU A 30 7.83 11.52 3.69
CA LEU A 30 8.13 12.92 3.93
C LEU A 30 9.63 13.13 4.18
N HIS A 31 10.12 14.32 3.83
CA HIS A 31 11.50 14.73 4.07
C HIS A 31 11.56 15.94 5.00
N ALA A 32 12.30 15.83 6.09
CA ALA A 32 12.61 16.95 6.96
C ALA A 32 13.79 17.79 6.43
N ALA A 33 13.94 19.01 6.91
CA ALA A 33 15.05 19.87 6.51
C ALA A 33 16.41 19.41 7.06
N ASP A 34 16.42 18.67 8.17
CA ASP A 34 17.60 18.04 8.76
C ASP A 34 18.10 16.79 7.99
N GLY A 35 17.42 16.41 6.90
CA GLY A 35 17.75 15.24 6.10
C GLY A 35 17.01 13.96 6.51
N SER A 36 16.22 13.99 7.58
CA SER A 36 15.44 12.81 7.98
C SER A 36 14.41 12.44 6.90
N TYR A 37 14.31 11.15 6.61
CA TYR A 37 13.31 10.55 5.73
C TYR A 37 12.32 9.74 6.57
N ILE A 38 11.04 10.04 6.43
CA ILE A 38 9.95 9.45 7.22
C ILE A 38 9.00 8.72 6.28
N GLN A 39 8.78 7.45 6.53
CA GLN A 39 7.66 6.69 5.96
C GLN A 39 6.58 6.51 7.01
N ALA A 40 5.33 6.72 6.62
CA ALA A 40 4.17 6.57 7.48
C ALA A 40 2.99 6.00 6.68
N ARG A 41 2.08 5.30 7.38
CA ARG A 41 0.91 4.72 6.73
C ARG A 41 -0.26 4.52 7.68
N THR A 42 -1.45 4.32 7.10
CA THR A 42 -2.59 3.64 7.74
C THR A 42 -2.67 2.19 7.27
N ILE A 43 -3.22 1.31 8.09
CA ILE A 43 -3.60 -0.07 7.72
C ILE A 43 -5.03 -0.25 8.20
N GLU A 44 -5.94 -0.45 7.27
CA GLU A 44 -7.33 -0.77 7.56
C GLU A 44 -7.59 -2.20 7.04
N TRP A 45 -8.08 -3.05 7.93
CA TRP A 45 -8.45 -4.43 7.62
C TRP A 45 -9.88 -4.68 8.07
N ALA A 46 -10.81 -4.63 7.11
CA ALA A 46 -12.24 -4.70 7.41
C ALA A 46 -12.63 -6.02 8.08
N ALA A 47 -13.55 -5.93 9.06
CA ALA A 47 -14.19 -7.05 9.74
C ALA A 47 -13.27 -8.04 10.50
N SER A 48 -12.00 -7.69 10.75
CA SER A 48 -11.10 -8.54 11.53
C SER A 48 -10.28 -7.71 12.50
N PRO A 49 -10.14 -8.14 13.77
CA PRO A 49 -9.04 -7.65 14.60
C PRO A 49 -7.75 -8.14 13.94
N LEU A 50 -7.01 -7.24 13.31
CA LEU A 50 -5.72 -7.56 12.71
C LEU A 50 -4.70 -7.78 13.83
N PRO A 51 -4.34 -9.03 14.20
CA PRO A 51 -3.29 -9.27 15.18
C PRO A 51 -2.00 -8.64 14.70
N SER A 52 -1.45 -7.73 15.49
CA SER A 52 -0.25 -6.96 15.12
C SER A 52 0.74 -6.96 16.28
N GLU A 53 2.02 -7.16 15.97
CA GLU A 53 3.10 -7.20 16.93
C GLU A 53 4.30 -6.38 16.46
N TYR A 54 5.02 -5.76 17.39
CA TYR A 54 6.36 -5.26 17.10
C TYR A 54 7.34 -6.42 17.06
N VAL A 55 8.07 -6.52 15.96
CA VAL A 55 9.05 -7.59 15.73
C VAL A 55 10.45 -7.01 15.65
N ILE A 56 11.39 -7.63 16.36
CA ILE A 56 12.81 -7.33 16.26
C ILE A 56 13.52 -8.58 15.72
N ILE A 57 14.18 -8.43 14.58
CA ILE A 57 14.99 -9.50 13.97
C ILE A 57 16.47 -9.12 14.14
N PRO A 58 17.24 -9.83 14.98
CA PRO A 58 18.67 -9.56 15.12
C PRO A 58 19.46 -10.10 13.92
N ARG A 59 20.65 -9.56 13.68
CA ARG A 59 21.61 -10.15 12.73
C ARG A 59 21.89 -11.62 13.08
N GLY A 60 22.10 -12.44 12.06
CA GLY A 60 22.44 -13.85 12.23
C GLY A 60 21.25 -14.78 12.52
N LYS A 61 20.00 -14.25 12.59
CA LYS A 61 18.81 -15.07 12.72
C LYS A 61 18.59 -15.87 11.44
N LYS A 62 18.43 -17.19 11.56
CA LYS A 62 18.03 -18.05 10.44
C LYS A 62 16.53 -17.97 10.24
N LEU A 63 16.12 -17.71 9.03
CA LEU A 63 14.75 -17.52 8.61
C LEU A 63 14.42 -18.48 7.47
N ARG A 64 13.16 -18.84 7.33
CA ARG A 64 12.67 -19.70 6.27
C ARG A 64 11.29 -19.26 5.81
N SER A 65 11.13 -19.15 4.50
CA SER A 65 9.87 -18.75 3.92
C SER A 65 8.82 -19.85 4.00
N TYR A 66 7.56 -19.41 4.10
CA TYR A 66 6.39 -20.24 3.82
C TYR A 66 6.20 -20.45 2.33
N THR A 67 5.44 -21.48 2.00
CA THR A 67 4.84 -21.73 0.69
C THR A 67 3.41 -22.22 0.94
N PRO A 68 2.56 -22.37 -0.08
CA PRO A 68 1.22 -22.93 0.11
C PRO A 68 1.17 -24.31 0.76
N THR A 69 2.29 -25.07 0.75
CA THR A 69 2.36 -26.42 1.35
C THR A 69 3.07 -26.45 2.70
N GLY A 70 3.46 -25.31 3.26
CA GLY A 70 4.07 -25.20 4.58
C GLY A 70 5.32 -24.34 4.62
N ARG A 71 6.09 -24.42 5.71
CA ARG A 71 7.30 -23.62 5.90
C ARG A 71 8.52 -24.30 5.25
N ASN A 72 8.55 -24.36 3.93
CA ASN A 72 9.52 -25.12 3.13
C ASN A 72 10.11 -24.33 1.94
N GLY A 73 9.88 -23.00 1.88
CA GLY A 73 10.49 -22.10 0.91
C GLY A 73 11.97 -21.80 1.17
N ILE A 74 12.50 -20.73 0.59
CA ILE A 74 13.90 -20.31 0.73
C ILE A 74 14.31 -20.20 2.20
N THR A 75 15.57 -20.49 2.46
CA THR A 75 16.21 -20.27 3.77
C THR A 75 17.28 -19.22 3.65
N PHE A 76 17.28 -18.23 4.55
CA PHE A 76 18.24 -17.14 4.55
C PHE A 76 18.63 -16.77 5.99
N THR A 77 19.72 -16.05 6.14
CA THR A 77 20.21 -15.57 7.43
C THR A 77 20.23 -14.04 7.39
N SER A 78 19.61 -13.40 8.40
CA SER A 78 19.57 -11.95 8.47
C SER A 78 20.98 -11.33 8.51
N ARG A 79 21.28 -10.50 7.54
CA ARG A 79 22.52 -9.70 7.45
C ARG A 79 22.38 -8.41 8.25
N TYR A 80 21.17 -7.86 8.29
CA TYR A 80 20.83 -6.61 8.97
C TYR A 80 19.81 -6.88 10.09
N GLY A 81 19.94 -6.12 11.18
CA GLY A 81 18.90 -6.03 12.22
C GLY A 81 17.69 -5.26 11.68
N VAL A 82 16.49 -5.72 12.01
CA VAL A 82 15.23 -5.16 11.55
C VAL A 82 14.31 -4.89 12.72
N VAL A 83 13.59 -3.77 12.67
CA VAL A 83 12.42 -3.49 13.50
C VAL A 83 11.23 -3.32 12.58
N GLY A 84 10.13 -4.01 12.88
CA GLY A 84 8.93 -3.95 12.06
C GLY A 84 7.65 -4.14 12.85
N LEU A 85 6.53 -3.89 12.19
CA LEU A 85 5.18 -4.24 12.61
C LEU A 85 4.72 -5.42 11.78
N SER A 86 4.47 -6.56 12.42
CA SER A 86 3.91 -7.75 11.76
C SER A 86 2.38 -7.71 11.82
N VAL A 87 1.76 -8.48 10.93
CA VAL A 87 0.33 -8.72 10.88
C VAL A 87 0.07 -10.22 10.73
N VAL A 88 -0.94 -10.74 11.42
CA VAL A 88 -1.35 -12.16 11.42
C VAL A 88 -0.30 -13.08 12.07
N GLU A 89 0.91 -13.11 11.53
CA GLU A 89 2.05 -13.91 12.01
C GLU A 89 3.28 -13.02 12.18
N SER A 90 4.15 -13.36 13.14
CA SER A 90 5.36 -12.58 13.43
C SER A 90 6.34 -12.45 12.26
N ASP A 91 6.29 -13.40 11.32
CA ASP A 91 7.14 -13.42 10.12
C ASP A 91 6.55 -12.58 8.96
N PHE A 92 5.31 -12.08 9.08
CA PHE A 92 4.64 -11.27 8.06
C PHE A 92 4.76 -9.78 8.39
N ILE A 93 5.93 -9.21 8.13
CA ILE A 93 6.18 -7.79 8.40
C ILE A 93 5.40 -6.94 7.40
N ALA A 94 4.42 -6.17 7.89
CA ALA A 94 3.62 -5.27 7.07
C ALA A 94 4.34 -3.95 6.77
N GLU A 95 5.16 -3.46 7.72
CA GLU A 95 5.97 -2.26 7.60
C GLU A 95 7.20 -2.40 8.49
N GLY A 96 8.38 -1.99 8.04
CA GLY A 96 9.59 -2.08 8.83
C GLY A 96 10.76 -1.27 8.27
N ILE A 97 11.81 -1.23 9.07
CA ILE A 97 13.07 -0.57 8.74
C ILE A 97 14.23 -1.43 9.23
N ASN A 98 15.32 -1.48 8.48
CA ASN A 98 16.53 -2.11 8.95
C ASN A 98 17.52 -1.09 9.53
N GLU A 99 18.59 -1.59 10.15
CA GLU A 99 19.57 -0.78 10.87
C GLU A 99 20.42 0.15 9.97
N VAL A 100 20.39 -0.04 8.65
CA VAL A 100 21.05 0.86 7.67
C VAL A 100 20.05 1.83 7.04
N GLY A 101 18.77 1.79 7.45
CA GLY A 101 17.74 2.74 7.08
C GLY A 101 16.93 2.36 5.83
N LEU A 102 17.17 1.18 5.21
CA LEU A 102 16.24 0.68 4.19
C LEU A 102 14.90 0.38 4.86
N SER A 103 13.83 0.91 4.32
CA SER A 103 12.46 0.76 4.82
C SER A 103 11.55 0.16 3.76
N ALA A 104 10.57 -0.63 4.19
CA ALA A 104 9.62 -1.24 3.26
C ALA A 104 8.29 -1.54 3.92
N GLY A 105 7.22 -1.51 3.11
CA GLY A 105 5.89 -1.89 3.53
C GLY A 105 5.12 -2.58 2.42
N LEU A 106 4.22 -3.49 2.79
CA LEU A 106 3.30 -4.16 1.88
C LEU A 106 1.92 -3.50 1.92
N PHE A 107 1.23 -3.51 0.76
CA PHE A 107 -0.10 -2.95 0.58
C PHE A 107 -0.96 -3.92 -0.22
N PHE A 108 -2.23 -4.05 0.12
CA PHE A 108 -3.15 -4.95 -0.58
C PHE A 108 -3.37 -4.49 -2.03
N PHE A 109 -3.23 -5.44 -2.97
CA PHE A 109 -3.23 -5.17 -4.41
C PHE A 109 -4.15 -6.13 -5.18
N PRO A 110 -5.44 -6.22 -4.82
CA PRO A 110 -6.37 -7.20 -5.38
C PRO A 110 -6.67 -6.94 -6.85
N ARG A 111 -6.89 -8.01 -7.61
CA ARG A 111 -7.32 -8.02 -9.02
C ARG A 111 -6.31 -7.50 -10.04
N TYR A 112 -5.31 -6.74 -9.63
CA TYR A 112 -4.25 -6.21 -10.50
C TYR A 112 -2.95 -7.01 -10.37
N GLY A 113 -2.55 -7.31 -9.13
CA GLY A 113 -1.41 -8.18 -8.89
C GLY A 113 -1.70 -9.63 -9.23
N SER A 114 -0.71 -10.32 -9.75
CA SER A 114 -0.77 -11.76 -10.01
C SER A 114 0.64 -12.34 -10.03
N TYR A 115 0.85 -13.37 -9.21
CA TYR A 115 2.11 -14.09 -9.11
C TYR A 115 2.14 -15.27 -10.06
N GLU A 116 3.34 -15.83 -10.26
CA GLU A 116 3.44 -17.13 -10.91
C GLU A 116 2.74 -18.22 -10.10
N PRO A 117 2.16 -19.23 -10.76
CA PRO A 117 1.59 -20.40 -10.06
C PRO A 117 2.65 -21.07 -9.19
N TYR A 118 2.26 -21.47 -7.99
CA TYR A 118 3.13 -22.23 -7.10
C TYR A 118 3.52 -23.58 -7.72
N ASP A 119 4.81 -23.91 -7.59
CA ASP A 119 5.37 -25.19 -8.02
C ASP A 119 6.34 -25.68 -6.94
N GLU A 120 6.00 -26.81 -6.32
CA GLU A 120 6.77 -27.41 -5.22
C GLU A 120 8.21 -27.77 -5.61
N ALA A 121 8.45 -28.08 -6.89
CA ALA A 121 9.80 -28.36 -7.39
C ALA A 121 10.76 -27.16 -7.25
N HIS A 122 10.21 -25.94 -7.10
CA HIS A 122 10.96 -24.70 -6.99
C HIS A 122 11.02 -24.14 -5.55
N ASN A 123 10.66 -24.92 -4.53
CA ASN A 123 10.68 -24.47 -3.12
C ASN A 123 12.00 -23.83 -2.70
N ALA A 124 13.12 -24.31 -3.22
CA ALA A 124 14.46 -23.78 -2.89
C ALA A 124 14.68 -22.30 -3.29
N ILE A 125 13.86 -21.77 -4.20
CA ILE A 125 13.89 -20.36 -4.66
C ILE A 125 12.54 -19.65 -4.44
N THR A 126 11.61 -20.26 -3.70
CA THR A 126 10.26 -19.71 -3.47
C THR A 126 10.23 -18.87 -2.20
N LEU A 127 9.71 -17.65 -2.33
CA LEU A 127 9.47 -16.69 -1.26
C LEU A 127 7.96 -16.37 -1.19
N ALA A 128 7.38 -16.44 -0.02
CA ALA A 128 5.99 -15.97 0.19
C ALA A 128 5.88 -14.45 0.03
N ASP A 129 4.84 -14.01 -0.60
CA ASP A 129 4.52 -12.58 -0.83
C ASP A 129 4.47 -11.77 0.47
N LEU A 130 3.86 -12.31 1.53
CA LEU A 130 3.79 -11.67 2.86
C LEU A 130 5.14 -11.64 3.59
N GLN A 131 6.15 -12.40 3.16
CA GLN A 131 7.50 -12.38 3.71
C GLN A 131 8.52 -11.58 2.87
N VAL A 132 8.11 -10.96 1.78
CA VAL A 132 8.99 -10.12 0.97
C VAL A 132 9.60 -9.00 1.79
N VAL A 133 8.84 -8.32 2.65
CA VAL A 133 9.35 -7.24 3.52
C VAL A 133 10.38 -7.78 4.51
N GLU A 134 10.13 -8.92 5.16
CA GLU A 134 11.08 -9.58 6.05
C GLU A 134 12.39 -9.90 5.31
N TRP A 135 12.28 -10.51 4.14
CA TRP A 135 13.44 -10.91 3.33
C TRP A 135 14.24 -9.70 2.88
N LEU A 136 13.60 -8.70 2.27
CA LEU A 136 14.34 -7.56 1.72
C LEU A 136 15.03 -6.72 2.81
N LEU A 137 14.38 -6.49 3.96
CA LEU A 137 14.96 -5.70 5.05
C LEU A 137 16.11 -6.43 5.74
N THR A 138 16.05 -7.77 5.82
CA THR A 138 17.13 -8.56 6.43
C THR A 138 18.31 -8.78 5.50
N GLN A 139 18.16 -8.66 4.17
CA GLN A 139 19.20 -9.03 3.21
C GLN A 139 19.92 -7.83 2.58
N PHE A 140 19.26 -6.68 2.38
CA PHE A 140 19.76 -5.60 1.54
C PHE A 140 19.91 -4.27 2.29
N ALA A 141 20.83 -3.44 1.79
CA ALA A 141 21.05 -2.07 2.21
C ALA A 141 20.47 -1.06 1.21
N THR A 142 20.28 -1.45 -0.04
CA THR A 142 19.86 -0.57 -1.13
C THR A 142 18.81 -1.21 -2.02
N ILE A 143 18.05 -0.37 -2.72
CA ILE A 143 17.06 -0.78 -3.73
C ILE A 143 17.76 -1.50 -4.89
N GLU A 144 18.95 -1.08 -5.29
CA GLU A 144 19.67 -1.70 -6.40
C GLU A 144 20.14 -3.13 -6.06
N GLU A 145 20.57 -3.38 -4.81
CA GLU A 145 20.88 -4.73 -4.35
C GLU A 145 19.64 -5.63 -4.39
N LEU A 146 18.48 -5.10 -3.99
CA LEU A 146 17.21 -5.79 -4.06
C LEU A 146 16.81 -6.13 -5.49
N LYS A 147 16.84 -5.14 -6.40
CA LYS A 147 16.50 -5.35 -7.83
C LYS A 147 17.32 -6.46 -8.44
N ALA A 148 18.63 -6.48 -8.18
CA ALA A 148 19.53 -7.51 -8.71
C ALA A 148 19.24 -8.92 -8.15
N ALA A 149 18.72 -9.03 -6.93
CA ALA A 149 18.53 -10.30 -6.26
C ALA A 149 17.13 -10.91 -6.49
N VAL A 150 16.10 -10.07 -6.56
CA VAL A 150 14.70 -10.52 -6.58
C VAL A 150 14.34 -11.32 -7.84
N GLU A 151 14.99 -11.04 -8.97
CA GLU A 151 14.80 -11.76 -10.24
C GLU A 151 15.17 -13.25 -10.16
N SER A 152 16.00 -13.63 -9.18
CA SER A 152 16.38 -15.02 -8.95
C SER A 152 15.36 -15.82 -8.12
N LEU A 153 14.33 -15.17 -7.61
CA LEU A 153 13.32 -15.78 -6.76
C LEU A 153 11.98 -15.94 -7.48
N ARG A 154 11.20 -16.88 -6.98
CA ARG A 154 9.79 -17.04 -7.31
C ARG A 154 8.96 -16.52 -6.13
N ILE A 155 8.31 -15.38 -6.30
CA ILE A 155 7.37 -14.88 -5.30
C ILE A 155 6.00 -15.49 -5.56
N VAL A 156 5.41 -16.09 -4.52
CA VAL A 156 4.11 -16.78 -4.61
C VAL A 156 3.17 -16.27 -3.52
N GLY A 157 1.89 -16.20 -3.83
CA GLY A 157 0.85 -15.93 -2.85
C GLY A 157 0.61 -17.12 -1.93
N LEU A 158 0.49 -16.88 -0.64
CA LEU A 158 0.01 -17.89 0.31
C LEU A 158 -1.49 -18.08 0.20
N ASP A 159 -2.21 -17.01 -0.13
CA ASP A 159 -3.64 -16.98 -0.40
C ASP A 159 -3.89 -16.22 -1.70
N SER A 160 -4.61 -16.83 -2.64
CA SER A 160 -4.93 -16.22 -3.92
C SER A 160 -5.78 -14.95 -3.83
N SER A 161 -6.43 -14.72 -2.70
CA SER A 161 -7.25 -13.53 -2.43
C SER A 161 -6.46 -12.35 -1.85
N ALA A 162 -5.24 -12.57 -1.37
CA ALA A 162 -4.46 -11.61 -0.58
C ALA A 162 -3.21 -11.09 -1.32
N VAL A 163 -3.30 -10.83 -2.62
CA VAL A 163 -2.18 -10.28 -3.40
C VAL A 163 -1.77 -8.90 -2.89
N VAL A 164 -0.47 -8.64 -2.80
CA VAL A 164 0.11 -7.39 -2.31
C VAL A 164 1.12 -6.79 -3.28
N HIS A 165 1.40 -5.50 -3.12
CA HIS A 165 2.53 -4.80 -3.73
C HIS A 165 3.30 -4.06 -2.64
N TRP A 166 4.48 -3.54 -2.95
CA TRP A 166 5.41 -3.06 -1.93
C TRP A 166 5.92 -1.67 -2.25
N ARG A 167 6.09 -0.86 -1.19
CA ARG A 167 6.82 0.39 -1.20
C ARG A 167 8.16 0.16 -0.51
N ILE A 168 9.25 0.57 -1.13
CA ILE A 168 10.61 0.42 -0.60
C ILE A 168 11.30 1.78 -0.68
N GLY A 169 11.94 2.22 0.39
CA GLY A 169 12.60 3.51 0.47
C GLY A 169 13.97 3.46 1.15
N GLU A 170 14.88 4.26 0.66
CA GLU A 170 16.23 4.43 1.19
C GLU A 170 16.37 5.70 2.05
N PRO A 171 17.38 5.79 2.94
CA PRO A 171 17.66 7.01 3.69
C PRO A 171 17.92 8.24 2.81
N SER A 172 18.37 8.04 1.58
CA SER A 172 18.54 9.11 0.57
C SER A 172 17.23 9.77 0.16
N GLY A 173 16.09 9.08 0.43
CA GLY A 173 14.76 9.46 -0.03
C GLY A 173 14.42 8.90 -1.41
N HIS A 174 15.31 8.11 -2.03
CA HIS A 174 14.92 7.30 -3.19
C HIS A 174 13.89 6.26 -2.75
N GLU A 175 12.76 6.24 -3.44
CA GLU A 175 11.65 5.35 -3.15
C GLU A 175 11.15 4.69 -4.42
N VAL A 176 10.83 3.41 -4.35
CA VAL A 176 10.23 2.66 -5.45
C VAL A 176 8.97 1.93 -4.99
N VAL A 177 8.08 1.70 -5.95
CA VAL A 177 6.99 0.75 -5.83
C VAL A 177 7.36 -0.50 -6.61
N MET A 178 7.24 -1.67 -5.98
CA MET A 178 7.40 -2.96 -6.63
C MET A 178 6.04 -3.63 -6.78
N GLU A 179 5.67 -3.99 -8.00
CA GLU A 179 4.43 -4.68 -8.35
C GLU A 179 4.74 -5.95 -9.13
N ILE A 180 3.95 -7.00 -8.92
CA ILE A 180 4.05 -8.24 -9.72
C ILE A 180 2.74 -8.43 -10.46
N VAL A 181 2.82 -8.41 -11.79
CA VAL A 181 1.67 -8.50 -12.69
C VAL A 181 1.96 -9.54 -13.77
N GLY A 182 1.12 -10.56 -13.86
CA GLY A 182 1.34 -11.67 -14.81
C GLY A 182 2.59 -12.50 -14.49
N GLY A 183 3.11 -12.44 -13.28
CA GLY A 183 4.37 -13.06 -12.86
C GLY A 183 5.60 -12.17 -13.07
N ASP A 184 5.49 -11.09 -13.83
CA ASP A 184 6.59 -10.16 -14.10
C ASP A 184 6.73 -9.13 -12.97
N ILE A 185 7.96 -8.86 -12.54
CA ILE A 185 8.28 -7.89 -11.49
C ILE A 185 8.55 -6.53 -12.14
N HIS A 186 7.80 -5.52 -11.67
CA HIS A 186 7.91 -4.15 -12.13
C HIS A 186 8.37 -3.25 -10.98
N PHE A 187 9.31 -2.33 -11.27
CA PHE A 187 9.73 -1.29 -10.34
C PHE A 187 9.42 0.09 -10.93
N TYR A 188 8.75 0.91 -10.13
CA TYR A 188 8.40 2.29 -10.49
C TYR A 188 9.06 3.26 -9.50
N ASP A 189 9.78 4.27 -9.98
CA ASP A 189 10.29 5.33 -9.12
C ASP A 189 9.13 6.16 -8.54
N ASN A 190 9.04 6.22 -7.22
CA ASN A 190 7.95 6.89 -6.53
C ASN A 190 8.33 8.33 -6.13
N HIS A 191 8.40 9.22 -7.09
CA HIS A 191 8.69 10.63 -6.84
C HIS A 191 7.57 11.38 -6.13
N ILE A 192 6.33 10.86 -6.19
CA ILE A 192 5.17 11.46 -5.51
C ILE A 192 5.12 11.11 -4.03
N GLY A 193 5.83 10.04 -3.59
CA GLY A 193 5.92 9.62 -2.20
C GLY A 193 4.59 9.12 -1.62
N VAL A 194 3.76 8.48 -2.43
CA VAL A 194 2.44 7.95 -2.03
C VAL A 194 2.24 6.56 -2.61
N LEU A 195 1.66 5.68 -1.81
CA LEU A 195 1.10 4.41 -2.28
C LEU A 195 -0.21 4.13 -1.55
N THR A 196 -1.19 3.60 -2.28
CA THR A 196 -2.45 3.11 -1.70
C THR A 196 -2.65 1.64 -2.06
N ASN A 197 -3.76 1.29 -2.66
CA ASN A 197 -4.07 -0.07 -3.10
C ASN A 197 -4.25 -0.08 -4.63
N ALA A 198 -4.91 -1.13 -5.15
CA ALA A 198 -5.27 -1.19 -6.58
C ALA A 198 -6.12 0.04 -7.02
N PRO A 199 -5.98 0.48 -8.28
CA PRO A 199 -5.15 -0.03 -9.38
C PRO A 199 -3.65 0.15 -9.20
N GLY A 200 -2.84 -0.37 -10.14
CA GLY A 200 -1.39 -0.25 -10.14
C GLY A 200 -0.86 1.19 -10.17
N PHE A 201 0.39 1.34 -9.79
CA PHE A 201 1.03 2.65 -9.58
C PHE A 201 1.01 3.53 -10.84
N GLU A 202 1.32 2.99 -12.02
CA GLU A 202 1.24 3.74 -13.29
C GLU A 202 -0.16 4.30 -13.55
N TRP A 203 -1.20 3.48 -13.29
CA TRP A 203 -2.56 3.93 -13.44
C TRP A 203 -2.90 5.05 -12.45
N GLN A 204 -2.45 4.96 -11.21
CA GLN A 204 -2.63 6.00 -10.19
C GLN A 204 -1.97 7.31 -10.63
N MET A 205 -0.77 7.25 -11.20
CA MET A 205 -0.07 8.41 -11.73
C MET A 205 -0.81 9.03 -12.92
N ALA A 206 -1.29 8.21 -13.86
CA ALA A 206 -2.10 8.70 -14.98
C ALA A 206 -3.42 9.34 -14.50
N ASN A 207 -4.09 8.74 -13.51
CA ASN A 207 -5.30 9.32 -12.92
C ASN A 207 -5.02 10.68 -12.24
N LEU A 208 -3.84 10.83 -11.61
CA LEU A 208 -3.47 12.08 -10.94
C LEU A 208 -3.42 13.28 -11.90
N GLU A 209 -3.16 13.06 -13.20
CA GLU A 209 -3.16 14.10 -14.22
C GLU A 209 -4.53 14.79 -14.39
N ASN A 210 -5.64 14.11 -14.06
CA ASN A 210 -6.98 14.72 -14.06
C ASN A 210 -7.12 15.87 -13.05
N TYR A 211 -6.20 15.96 -12.08
CA TYR A 211 -6.26 16.89 -10.95
C TYR A 211 -5.24 18.03 -11.04
N VAL A 212 -4.71 18.31 -12.24
CA VAL A 212 -3.71 19.38 -12.49
C VAL A 212 -4.18 20.77 -12.06
N ASN A 213 -5.49 20.98 -11.91
CA ASN A 213 -6.05 22.26 -11.49
C ASN A 213 -6.08 22.47 -9.97
N LEU A 214 -5.87 21.43 -9.17
CA LEU A 214 -5.84 21.57 -7.72
C LEU A 214 -4.68 22.45 -7.25
N ARG A 215 -4.97 23.37 -6.33
CA ARG A 215 -4.00 24.28 -5.71
C ARG A 215 -4.28 24.38 -4.22
N ALA A 216 -3.23 24.58 -3.42
CA ALA A 216 -3.38 25.02 -2.06
C ALA A 216 -3.86 26.48 -2.03
N GLY A 217 -4.69 26.81 -1.04
CA GLY A 217 -5.18 28.17 -0.83
C GLY A 217 -6.45 28.50 -1.64
N SER A 218 -6.65 29.80 -1.90
CA SER A 218 -7.84 30.32 -2.58
C SER A 218 -7.71 30.33 -4.09
N ALA A 219 -8.80 30.04 -4.78
CA ALA A 219 -8.92 30.27 -6.21
C ALA A 219 -8.89 31.79 -6.50
N GLN A 220 -8.55 32.14 -7.74
CA GLN A 220 -8.68 33.52 -8.20
C GLN A 220 -10.14 33.81 -8.57
N PRO A 221 -10.60 35.09 -8.40
CA PRO A 221 -11.89 35.49 -8.91
C PRO A 221 -12.01 35.19 -10.41
N LEU A 222 -13.18 34.77 -10.85
CA LEU A 222 -13.47 34.45 -12.23
C LEU A 222 -14.50 35.42 -12.82
N GLN A 223 -14.16 36.07 -13.94
CA GLN A 223 -15.10 36.95 -14.68
C GLN A 223 -15.88 36.11 -15.69
N LEU A 224 -17.21 36.10 -15.58
CA LEU A 224 -18.13 35.50 -16.53
C LEU A 224 -19.09 36.59 -17.06
N GLY A 225 -18.83 37.10 -18.25
CA GLY A 225 -19.56 38.25 -18.79
C GLY A 225 -19.47 39.46 -17.85
N GLU A 226 -20.59 39.98 -17.37
CA GLU A 226 -20.65 41.09 -16.43
C GLU A 226 -20.60 40.66 -14.95
N VAL A 227 -20.56 39.36 -14.67
CA VAL A 227 -20.58 38.83 -13.31
C VAL A 227 -19.19 38.41 -12.88
N THR A 228 -18.74 38.90 -11.71
CA THR A 228 -17.49 38.45 -11.08
C THR A 228 -17.83 37.41 -10.00
N LEU A 229 -17.38 36.17 -10.18
CA LEU A 229 -17.47 35.14 -9.16
C LEU A 229 -16.31 35.29 -8.19
N GLN A 230 -16.63 35.33 -6.91
CA GLN A 230 -15.64 35.38 -5.83
C GLN A 230 -15.43 33.99 -5.24
N PRO A 231 -14.17 33.61 -4.90
CA PRO A 231 -13.92 32.33 -4.24
C PRO A 231 -14.56 32.29 -2.85
N LEU A 232 -15.10 31.13 -2.48
CA LEU A 232 -15.66 30.90 -1.13
C LEU A 232 -14.62 30.18 -0.26
N GLY A 233 -14.06 30.91 0.72
CA GLY A 233 -13.12 30.39 1.70
C GLY A 233 -11.69 30.19 1.20
N GLY A 234 -10.78 30.01 2.17
CA GLY A 234 -9.33 29.92 1.97
C GLY A 234 -8.83 28.64 1.28
N SER A 235 -9.70 27.67 1.01
CA SER A 235 -9.36 26.40 0.35
C SER A 235 -10.11 26.20 -0.96
N SER A 236 -10.64 27.27 -1.53
CA SER A 236 -11.50 27.18 -2.73
C SER A 236 -10.78 26.64 -3.98
N ALA A 237 -9.44 26.73 -4.04
CA ALA A 237 -8.65 26.14 -5.12
C ALA A 237 -8.49 24.61 -5.01
N MET A 238 -8.98 24.00 -3.92
CA MET A 238 -9.05 22.55 -3.73
C MET A 238 -10.38 21.94 -4.21
N LEU A 239 -11.28 22.73 -4.78
CA LEU A 239 -12.55 22.24 -5.29
C LEU A 239 -12.32 21.17 -6.36
N GLY A 240 -12.94 19.99 -6.17
CA GLY A 240 -12.71 18.81 -6.99
C GLY A 240 -11.77 17.77 -6.37
N LEU A 241 -11.16 18.07 -5.22
CA LEU A 241 -10.41 17.04 -4.47
C LEU A 241 -11.37 15.92 -4.07
N PRO A 242 -11.12 14.64 -4.46
CA PRO A 242 -12.06 13.55 -4.20
C PRO A 242 -12.17 13.22 -2.71
N GLY A 243 -13.37 13.03 -2.19
CA GLY A 243 -13.64 12.85 -0.76
C GLY A 243 -13.93 11.43 -0.33
N ASP A 244 -14.15 10.49 -1.26
CA ASP A 244 -14.45 9.10 -0.93
C ASP A 244 -13.21 8.29 -0.50
N PHE A 245 -13.42 7.07 -0.01
CA PHE A 245 -12.35 6.21 0.53
C PHE A 245 -11.81 5.17 -0.46
N THR A 246 -12.16 5.25 -1.74
CA THR A 246 -11.56 4.38 -2.75
C THR A 246 -10.05 4.61 -2.87
N PRO A 247 -9.25 3.58 -3.21
CA PRO A 247 -7.81 3.76 -3.36
C PRO A 247 -7.39 4.90 -4.28
N PRO A 248 -8.01 5.10 -5.47
CA PRO A 248 -7.68 6.24 -6.34
C PRO A 248 -7.94 7.60 -5.69
N SER A 249 -9.06 7.75 -4.98
CA SER A 249 -9.40 8.99 -4.29
C SER A 249 -8.46 9.28 -3.13
N ARG A 250 -8.08 8.25 -2.37
CA ARG A 250 -7.07 8.36 -1.30
C ARG A 250 -5.69 8.70 -1.85
N PHE A 251 -5.30 8.10 -2.99
CA PHE A 251 -4.04 8.41 -3.66
C PHE A 251 -3.96 9.90 -4.04
N VAL A 252 -4.98 10.43 -4.70
CA VAL A 252 -5.04 11.84 -5.10
C VAL A 252 -4.96 12.78 -3.88
N ARG A 253 -5.75 12.51 -2.81
CA ARG A 253 -5.69 13.32 -1.58
C ARG A 253 -4.32 13.27 -0.92
N ALA A 254 -3.74 12.07 -0.81
CA ALA A 254 -2.43 11.88 -0.20
C ALA A 254 -1.34 12.59 -0.99
N ALA A 255 -1.34 12.47 -2.31
CA ALA A 255 -0.42 13.17 -3.19
C ALA A 255 -0.54 14.68 -3.04
N PHE A 256 -1.76 15.21 -3.03
CA PHE A 256 -2.01 16.62 -2.87
C PHE A 256 -1.56 17.14 -1.49
N PHE A 257 -2.01 16.53 -0.40
CA PHE A 257 -1.68 16.97 0.95
C PHE A 257 -0.18 16.83 1.26
N ARG A 258 0.43 15.72 0.86
CA ARG A 258 1.87 15.49 1.05
C ARG A 258 2.72 16.54 0.35
N ASN A 259 2.36 16.89 -0.89
CA ASN A 259 3.17 17.79 -1.73
C ASN A 259 2.87 19.28 -1.50
N THR A 260 1.76 19.61 -0.83
CA THR A 260 1.45 20.99 -0.42
C THR A 260 1.80 21.27 1.05
N ALA A 261 2.11 20.24 1.82
CA ALA A 261 2.53 20.38 3.21
C ALA A 261 3.89 21.10 3.32
N PRO A 262 4.06 22.01 4.30
CA PRO A 262 5.34 22.68 4.49
C PRO A 262 6.41 21.70 4.97
N LYS A 263 7.62 21.83 4.44
CA LYS A 263 8.77 21.04 4.90
C LYS A 263 9.10 21.42 6.34
N ARG A 264 9.11 20.44 7.25
CA ARG A 264 9.41 20.65 8.68
C ARG A 264 10.92 20.66 8.91
N ALA A 265 11.34 21.30 10.02
CA ALA A 265 12.77 21.47 10.32
C ALA A 265 13.45 20.15 10.73
N THR A 266 12.75 19.29 11.47
CA THR A 266 13.30 18.05 12.06
C THR A 266 12.44 16.83 11.74
N GLY A 267 13.04 15.64 11.85
CA GLY A 267 12.34 14.37 11.71
C GLY A 267 11.16 14.26 12.70
N GLU A 268 11.34 14.66 13.96
CA GLU A 268 10.28 14.62 14.97
C GLU A 268 9.06 15.48 14.58
N ALA A 269 9.29 16.73 14.18
CA ALA A 269 8.21 17.59 13.69
C ALA A 269 7.56 17.07 12.40
N THR A 270 8.31 16.31 11.60
CA THR A 270 7.80 15.66 10.38
C THR A 270 6.93 14.45 10.72
N ILE A 271 7.24 13.71 11.79
CA ILE A 271 6.39 12.62 12.30
C ILE A 271 5.03 13.17 12.73
N GLU A 272 5.00 14.28 13.50
CA GLU A 272 3.73 14.93 13.88
C GLU A 272 2.92 15.34 12.64
N GLN A 273 3.59 15.91 11.63
CA GLN A 273 2.95 16.28 10.37
C GLN A 273 2.39 15.06 9.63
N ALA A 274 3.10 13.93 9.65
CA ALA A 274 2.63 12.69 9.03
C ALA A 274 1.31 12.23 9.66
N PHE A 275 1.18 12.26 10.99
CA PHE A 275 -0.09 11.96 11.66
C PHE A 275 -1.22 12.90 11.20
N HIS A 276 -0.97 14.21 11.13
CA HIS A 276 -1.98 15.17 10.65
C HIS A 276 -2.42 14.91 9.21
N LEU A 277 -1.51 14.50 8.35
CA LEU A 277 -1.85 14.12 6.98
C LEU A 277 -2.65 12.83 6.94
N LEU A 278 -2.23 11.81 7.70
CA LEU A 278 -2.86 10.50 7.72
C LEU A 278 -4.25 10.50 8.34
N ASN A 279 -4.55 11.40 9.30
CA ASN A 279 -5.90 11.56 9.86
C ASN A 279 -6.98 11.88 8.81
N ASN A 280 -6.59 12.33 7.60
CA ASN A 280 -7.53 12.51 6.48
C ASN A 280 -7.96 11.19 5.82
N PHE A 281 -7.39 10.08 6.26
CA PHE A 281 -7.65 8.73 5.75
C PHE A 281 -8.26 7.81 6.81
N ASP A 282 -8.64 8.36 7.98
CA ASP A 282 -9.42 7.64 8.98
C ASP A 282 -10.77 7.27 8.40
N VAL A 283 -11.01 5.98 8.22
CA VAL A 283 -12.25 5.47 7.64
C VAL A 283 -13.30 5.33 8.73
N PRO A 284 -14.47 6.00 8.64
CA PRO A 284 -15.53 5.84 9.63
C PRO A 284 -16.03 4.38 9.71
N ILE A 285 -16.36 3.95 10.92
CA ILE A 285 -16.93 2.61 11.16
C ILE A 285 -18.14 2.40 10.24
N ALA A 286 -18.24 1.22 9.65
CA ALA A 286 -19.30 0.78 8.73
C ALA A 286 -19.30 1.42 7.33
N VAL A 287 -18.33 2.28 6.98
CA VAL A 287 -18.22 2.79 5.59
C VAL A 287 -17.74 1.71 4.64
N GLU A 288 -16.84 0.84 5.08
CA GLU A 288 -16.31 -0.26 4.29
C GLU A 288 -17.00 -1.60 4.54
N ASN A 289 -17.75 -1.71 5.63
CA ASN A 289 -18.57 -2.86 5.99
C ASN A 289 -19.87 -2.37 6.68
N PRO A 290 -20.94 -2.13 5.91
CA PRO A 290 -22.24 -1.75 6.45
C PRO A 290 -22.93 -2.91 7.19
#